data_93e135e8c2d31bed084cc4ade50020c6
#
_entry.id   93e135e8c2d31bed084cc4ade50020c6
#
_cell.length_a   1.000
_cell.length_b   1.000
_cell.length_c   1.000
_cell.angle_alpha   90.00
_cell.angle_beta   90.00
_cell.angle_gamma   90.00
#
_symmetry.space_group_name_H-M   'P 1'
#
loop_
_entity.id
_entity.type
_entity.pdbx_description
1 polymer ?
#
loop_
_entity_poly.entity_id
_entity_poly.type
_entity_poly.pdbx_seq_one_letter_code
_entity_poly.pdbx_strand_id
1 'polypeptide(L)'
;MDQLLKIKHTIDALFGQGVSKFLPKDINIIFSKKTGRIRTGHHQDKLLFTLRIDGGLAISPYFAQILLKSKKFKENCLEINKEAAPFVQEGRSVFCRHVIWCGKNVKIASDTPVIFQNKVIAVGRAVLSAEMIVDFQRGVAVKVRDSLKSRIGKISL
;
A
#
# COMPACT_ATOMS: atom_id res chain seq x y z
N MET A 1 -6.60 8.96 -24.32
CA MET A 1 -6.10 7.68 -23.76
C MET A 1 -7.10 7.17 -22.74
N ASP A 2 -7.37 5.87 -22.79
CA ASP A 2 -8.24 5.22 -21.82
C ASP A 2 -7.66 5.39 -20.39
N GLN A 3 -8.42 5.99 -19.50
CA GLN A 3 -7.99 6.26 -18.15
C GLN A 3 -7.76 4.97 -17.35
N LEU A 4 -8.56 3.96 -17.60
CA LEU A 4 -8.38 2.65 -16.96
C LEU A 4 -7.06 2.01 -17.37
N LEU A 5 -6.72 2.10 -18.65
CA LEU A 5 -5.46 1.58 -19.18
C LEU A 5 -4.27 2.30 -18.54
N LYS A 6 -4.37 3.61 -18.36
CA LYS A 6 -3.34 4.42 -17.68
C LYS A 6 -3.12 3.93 -16.26
N ILE A 7 -4.20 3.66 -15.52
CA ILE A 7 -4.12 3.15 -14.15
C ILE A 7 -3.44 1.77 -14.13
N LYS A 8 -3.82 0.87 -15.05
CA LYS A 8 -3.22 -0.45 -15.14
C LYS A 8 -1.72 -0.39 -15.40
N HIS A 9 -1.29 0.45 -16.32
CA HIS A 9 0.13 0.63 -16.61
C HIS A 9 0.87 1.20 -15.40
N THR A 10 0.27 2.13 -14.68
CA THR A 10 0.86 2.71 -13.48
C THR A 10 1.04 1.66 -12.39
N ILE A 11 0.02 0.84 -12.15
CA ILE A 11 0.09 -0.26 -11.17
C ILE A 11 1.21 -1.23 -11.53
N ASP A 12 1.29 -1.64 -12.79
CA ASP A 12 2.32 -2.57 -13.25
C ASP A 12 3.72 -1.96 -13.13
N ALA A 13 3.87 -0.68 -13.43
CA ALA A 13 5.16 0.00 -13.32
C ALA A 13 5.61 0.13 -11.86
N LEU A 14 4.68 0.41 -10.94
CA LEU A 14 5.01 0.61 -9.53
C LEU A 14 5.21 -0.70 -8.77
N PHE A 15 4.39 -1.70 -9.05
CA PHE A 15 4.31 -2.90 -8.20
C PHE A 15 4.73 -4.20 -8.89
N GLY A 16 4.82 -4.21 -10.23
CA GLY A 16 5.25 -5.38 -10.97
C GLY A 16 4.34 -5.71 -12.14
N GLN A 17 4.94 -6.19 -13.21
CA GLN A 17 4.23 -6.54 -14.43
C GLN A 17 3.14 -7.58 -14.17
N GLY A 18 1.91 -7.26 -14.55
CA GLY A 18 0.75 -8.16 -14.40
C GLY A 18 -0.02 -7.99 -13.09
N VAL A 19 0.46 -7.17 -12.15
CA VAL A 19 -0.26 -6.94 -10.89
C VAL A 19 -1.63 -6.32 -11.14
N SER A 20 -1.77 -5.49 -12.18
CA SER A 20 -3.03 -4.84 -12.53
C SER A 20 -4.16 -5.80 -12.91
N LYS A 21 -3.85 -7.07 -13.17
CA LYS A 21 -4.88 -8.09 -13.44
C LYS A 21 -5.86 -8.25 -12.28
N PHE A 22 -5.44 -7.92 -11.07
CA PHE A 22 -6.25 -8.06 -9.87
C PHE A 22 -7.07 -6.80 -9.57
N LEU A 23 -6.95 -5.77 -10.41
CA LEU A 23 -7.78 -4.56 -10.28
C LEU A 23 -9.25 -4.94 -10.47
N PRO A 24 -10.16 -4.51 -9.56
CA PRO A 24 -11.59 -4.77 -9.74
C PRO A 24 -12.09 -4.22 -11.09
N LYS A 25 -13.03 -4.93 -11.72
CA LYS A 25 -13.54 -4.56 -13.05
C LYS A 25 -14.41 -3.29 -13.02
N ASP A 26 -15.15 -3.11 -11.95
CA ASP A 26 -16.12 -2.02 -11.79
C ASP A 26 -15.59 -0.93 -10.87
N ILE A 27 -14.48 -0.31 -11.26
CA ILE A 27 -13.92 0.80 -10.50
C ILE A 27 -14.55 2.12 -10.93
N ASN A 28 -14.78 2.99 -9.96
CA ASN A 28 -15.26 4.34 -10.18
C ASN A 28 -14.10 5.31 -10.01
N ILE A 29 -13.79 6.06 -11.07
CA ILE A 29 -12.69 7.01 -11.08
C ILE A 29 -13.25 8.41 -10.85
N ILE A 30 -12.69 9.11 -9.86
CA ILE A 30 -13.05 10.50 -9.58
C ILE A 30 -11.94 11.41 -10.10
N PHE A 31 -12.35 12.46 -10.83
CA PHE A 31 -11.43 13.41 -11.46
C PHE A 31 -11.38 14.71 -10.65
N SER A 32 -10.24 15.37 -10.68
CA SER A 32 -10.09 16.70 -10.10
C SER A 32 -10.87 17.71 -10.95
N LYS A 33 -11.70 18.50 -10.30
CA LYS A 33 -12.45 19.58 -10.99
C LYS A 33 -11.54 20.70 -11.50
N LYS A 34 -10.41 20.91 -10.83
CA LYS A 34 -9.43 21.94 -11.23
C LYS A 34 -8.59 21.57 -12.43
N THR A 35 -8.11 20.32 -12.48
CA THR A 35 -7.10 19.91 -13.47
C THR A 35 -7.62 18.90 -14.47
N GLY A 36 -8.79 18.28 -14.23
CA GLY A 36 -9.32 17.21 -15.07
C GLY A 36 -8.54 15.90 -14.95
N ARG A 37 -7.55 15.84 -14.08
CA ARG A 37 -6.73 14.63 -13.88
C ARG A 37 -7.42 13.67 -12.93
N ILE A 38 -7.05 12.40 -13.02
CA ILE A 38 -7.51 11.38 -12.08
C ILE A 38 -7.09 11.77 -10.67
N ARG A 39 -8.03 11.75 -9.74
CA ARG A 39 -7.77 12.03 -8.33
C ARG A 39 -7.77 10.76 -7.50
N THR A 40 -8.86 10.00 -7.54
CA THR A 40 -9.03 8.79 -6.75
C THR A 40 -9.73 7.69 -7.55
N GLY A 41 -9.56 6.45 -7.10
CA GLY A 41 -10.31 5.30 -7.61
C GLY A 41 -11.02 4.60 -6.46
N HIS A 42 -12.24 4.15 -6.70
CA HIS A 42 -13.10 3.51 -5.70
C HIS A 42 -13.70 2.23 -6.25
N HIS A 43 -14.02 1.32 -5.35
CA HIS A 43 -14.75 0.09 -5.66
C HIS A 43 -15.79 -0.12 -4.56
N GLN A 44 -17.07 -0.13 -4.94
CA GLN A 44 -18.19 -0.27 -3.99
C GLN A 44 -18.07 0.72 -2.81
N ASP A 45 -17.87 2.00 -3.14
CA ASP A 45 -17.71 3.11 -2.21
C ASP A 45 -16.45 3.02 -1.32
N LYS A 46 -15.58 2.04 -1.53
CA LYS A 46 -14.32 1.92 -0.80
C LYS A 46 -13.17 2.51 -1.63
N LEU A 47 -12.37 3.35 -0.98
CA LEU A 47 -11.20 3.95 -1.62
C LEU A 47 -10.16 2.88 -1.96
N LEU A 48 -9.74 2.85 -3.22
CA LEU A 48 -8.64 1.98 -3.66
C LEU A 48 -7.32 2.73 -3.61
N PHE A 49 -7.27 3.90 -4.24
CA PHE A 49 -6.03 4.67 -4.33
C PHE A 49 -6.31 6.16 -4.53
N THR A 50 -5.29 6.96 -4.23
CA THR A 50 -5.23 8.38 -4.56
C THR A 50 -4.02 8.59 -5.46
N LEU A 51 -4.21 9.28 -6.59
CA LEU A 51 -3.10 9.60 -7.49
C LEU A 51 -2.30 10.76 -6.91
N ARG A 52 -1.00 10.57 -6.77
CA ARG A 52 -0.09 11.61 -6.26
C ARG A 52 0.34 12.55 -7.38
N ILE A 53 0.76 13.75 -7.00
CA ILE A 53 1.27 14.76 -7.94
C ILE A 53 2.47 14.22 -8.73
N ASP A 54 3.31 13.41 -8.11
CA ASP A 54 4.49 12.82 -8.74
C ASP A 54 4.18 11.64 -9.69
N GLY A 55 2.91 11.30 -9.83
CA GLY A 55 2.48 10.18 -10.69
C GLY A 55 2.37 8.85 -9.98
N GLY A 56 2.77 8.78 -8.71
CA GLY A 56 2.61 7.56 -7.91
C GLY A 56 1.21 7.39 -7.37
N LEU A 57 0.92 6.20 -6.86
CA LEU A 57 -0.37 5.88 -6.25
C LEU A 57 -0.19 5.67 -4.75
N ALA A 58 -1.03 6.33 -3.97
CA ALA A 58 -1.18 6.04 -2.55
C ALA A 58 -2.31 5.02 -2.41
N ILE A 59 -1.96 3.76 -2.16
CA ILE A 59 -2.95 2.67 -2.09
C ILE A 59 -3.51 2.54 -0.68
N SER A 60 -4.79 2.11 -0.60
CA SER A 60 -5.42 1.82 0.68
C SER A 60 -5.09 0.40 1.15
N PRO A 61 -5.24 0.08 2.45
CA PRO A 61 -5.10 -1.31 2.92
C PRO A 61 -6.07 -2.25 2.20
N TYR A 62 -7.27 -1.81 1.91
CA TYR A 62 -8.27 -2.57 1.15
C TYR A 62 -7.75 -2.97 -0.23
N PHE A 63 -7.20 -2.01 -0.97
CA PHE A 63 -6.65 -2.28 -2.30
C PHE A 63 -5.40 -3.16 -2.23
N ALA A 64 -4.53 -2.90 -1.27
CA ALA A 64 -3.34 -3.72 -1.05
C ALA A 64 -3.71 -5.19 -0.80
N GLN A 65 -4.77 -5.44 -0.03
CA GLN A 65 -5.26 -6.80 0.21
C GLN A 65 -5.71 -7.47 -1.08
N ILE A 66 -6.38 -6.74 -1.96
CA ILE A 66 -6.79 -7.26 -3.28
C ILE A 66 -5.57 -7.60 -4.12
N LEU A 67 -4.59 -6.70 -4.19
CA LEU A 67 -3.38 -6.89 -4.98
C LEU A 67 -2.48 -7.99 -4.42
N LEU A 68 -2.62 -8.31 -3.14
CA LEU A 68 -1.82 -9.36 -2.50
C LEU A 68 -2.06 -10.76 -3.09
N LYS A 69 -3.10 -10.94 -3.87
CA LYS A 69 -3.32 -12.15 -4.66
C LYS A 69 -2.20 -12.38 -5.66
N SER A 70 -1.51 -11.31 -6.07
CA SER A 70 -0.36 -11.39 -6.95
C SER A 70 0.90 -11.69 -6.14
N LYS A 71 1.64 -12.74 -6.53
CA LYS A 71 2.92 -13.07 -5.89
C LYS A 71 3.96 -11.97 -6.09
N LYS A 72 3.92 -11.29 -7.23
CA LYS A 72 4.81 -10.17 -7.52
C LYS A 72 4.53 -8.98 -6.59
N PHE A 73 3.26 -8.72 -6.29
CA PHE A 73 2.90 -7.63 -5.40
C PHE A 73 3.47 -7.84 -4.00
N LYS A 74 3.53 -9.08 -3.53
CA LYS A 74 4.07 -9.40 -2.20
C LYS A 74 5.52 -8.91 -2.04
N GLU A 75 6.28 -8.87 -3.13
CA GLU A 75 7.66 -8.37 -3.10
C GLU A 75 7.77 -6.88 -2.78
N ASN A 76 6.65 -6.15 -2.76
CA ASN A 76 6.59 -4.74 -2.35
C ASN A 76 6.15 -4.57 -0.90
N CYS A 77 5.93 -5.66 -0.19
CA CYS A 77 5.37 -5.68 1.16
C CYS A 77 6.41 -6.09 2.20
N LEU A 78 6.07 -5.90 3.47
CA LEU A 78 6.84 -6.50 4.55
C LEU A 78 5.89 -7.13 5.56
N GLU A 79 6.41 -8.11 6.29
CA GLU A 79 5.64 -8.85 7.28
C GLU A 79 6.22 -8.62 8.67
N ILE A 80 5.34 -8.43 9.65
CA ILE A 80 5.73 -8.12 11.02
C ILE A 80 5.35 -9.25 11.98
N ASN A 81 5.97 -9.23 13.15
CA ASN A 81 5.70 -10.21 14.19
C ASN A 81 4.41 -9.88 14.95
N LYS A 82 3.98 -10.84 15.77
CA LYS A 82 2.76 -10.73 16.57
C LYS A 82 2.82 -9.58 17.58
N GLU A 83 4.00 -9.30 18.10
CA GLU A 83 4.21 -8.28 19.13
C GLU A 83 3.87 -6.88 18.58
N ALA A 84 4.28 -6.59 17.36
CA ALA A 84 4.06 -5.28 16.73
C ALA A 84 2.67 -5.10 16.12
N ALA A 85 1.99 -6.19 15.76
CA ALA A 85 0.75 -6.12 15.00
C ALA A 85 -0.33 -5.22 15.59
N PRO A 86 -0.65 -5.27 16.91
CA PRO A 86 -1.67 -4.38 17.48
C PRO A 86 -1.33 -2.91 17.34
N PHE A 87 -0.07 -2.54 17.50
CA PHE A 87 0.37 -1.15 17.41
C PHE A 87 0.34 -0.63 15.98
N VAL A 88 0.79 -1.44 15.04
CA VAL A 88 0.79 -1.08 13.61
C VAL A 88 -0.65 -0.97 13.10
N GLN A 89 -1.52 -1.85 13.54
CA GLN A 89 -2.94 -1.81 13.18
C GLN A 89 -3.61 -0.53 13.69
N GLU A 90 -3.10 0.04 14.77
CA GLU A 90 -3.57 1.33 15.31
C GLU A 90 -2.95 2.54 14.58
N GLY A 91 -2.03 2.32 13.67
CA GLY A 91 -1.42 3.38 12.87
C GLY A 91 -0.02 3.78 13.31
N ARG A 92 0.60 3.04 14.22
CA ARG A 92 1.97 3.32 14.65
C ARG A 92 2.99 2.80 13.64
N SER A 93 4.15 3.41 13.63
CA SER A 93 5.24 3.05 12.72
C SER A 93 5.77 1.65 12.97
N VAL A 94 6.30 1.03 11.91
CA VAL A 94 6.95 -0.28 11.98
C VAL A 94 8.44 -0.08 12.26
N PHE A 95 8.94 -0.71 13.31
CA PHE A 95 10.37 -0.71 13.62
C PHE A 95 11.06 -1.93 13.00
N CYS A 96 12.31 -1.75 12.59
CA CYS A 96 13.08 -2.81 11.93
C CYS A 96 13.13 -4.11 12.74
N ARG A 97 13.23 -4.01 14.07
CA ARG A 97 13.29 -5.18 14.95
C ARG A 97 12.05 -6.08 14.89
N HIS A 98 10.93 -5.55 14.40
CA HIS A 98 9.67 -6.30 14.33
C HIS A 98 9.40 -6.88 12.94
N VAL A 99 10.26 -6.62 11.96
CA VAL A 99 10.11 -7.13 10.60
C VAL A 99 10.65 -8.56 10.54
N ILE A 100 9.78 -9.51 10.19
CA ILE A 100 10.18 -10.93 10.06
C ILE A 100 10.44 -11.33 8.60
N TRP A 101 9.94 -10.54 7.66
CA TRP A 101 10.18 -10.74 6.23
C TRP A 101 10.00 -9.42 5.50
N CYS A 102 10.80 -9.18 4.49
CA CYS A 102 10.72 -7.97 3.68
C CYS A 102 10.89 -8.31 2.21
N GLY A 103 9.96 -7.83 1.39
CA GLY A 103 10.03 -8.01 -0.06
C GLY A 103 11.22 -7.26 -0.66
N LYS A 104 11.79 -7.84 -1.69
CA LYS A 104 13.02 -7.32 -2.34
C LYS A 104 12.82 -5.96 -3.02
N ASN A 105 11.58 -5.59 -3.34
CA ASN A 105 11.27 -4.34 -4.04
C ASN A 105 10.97 -3.17 -3.10
N VAL A 106 11.06 -3.38 -1.78
CA VAL A 106 10.88 -2.30 -0.81
C VAL A 106 12.07 -1.35 -0.92
N LYS A 107 11.78 -0.09 -1.26
CA LYS A 107 12.78 0.96 -1.46
C LYS A 107 12.41 2.18 -0.63
N ILE A 108 13.39 3.03 -0.35
CA ILE A 108 13.14 4.30 0.34
C ILE A 108 12.04 5.08 -0.40
N ALA A 109 11.06 5.54 0.34
CA ALA A 109 9.89 6.30 -0.13
C ALA A 109 8.86 5.48 -0.92
N SER A 110 9.02 4.16 -1.07
CA SER A 110 8.00 3.34 -1.73
C SER A 110 6.78 3.14 -0.83
N ASP A 111 5.60 3.00 -1.47
CA ASP A 111 4.37 2.68 -0.77
C ASP A 111 4.42 1.18 -0.41
N THR A 112 4.40 0.89 0.89
CA THR A 112 4.72 -0.45 1.40
C THR A 112 3.59 -0.97 2.28
N PRO A 113 2.87 -2.00 1.81
CA PRO A 113 1.89 -2.68 2.64
C PRO A 113 2.56 -3.47 3.75
N VAL A 114 1.95 -3.46 4.93
CA VAL A 114 2.41 -4.21 6.10
C VAL A 114 1.47 -5.38 6.31
N ILE A 115 2.03 -6.59 6.33
CA ILE A 115 1.29 -7.84 6.43
C ILE A 115 1.48 -8.48 7.79
N PHE A 116 0.40 -9.02 8.32
CA PHE A 116 0.42 -9.89 9.49
C PHE A 116 -0.52 -11.05 9.24
N GLN A 117 0.01 -12.29 9.31
CA GLN A 117 -0.76 -13.52 9.06
C GLN A 117 -1.56 -13.47 7.74
N ASN A 118 -0.85 -13.15 6.67
CA ASN A 118 -1.41 -13.07 5.29
C ASN A 118 -2.47 -11.99 5.09
N LYS A 119 -2.60 -11.06 6.04
CA LYS A 119 -3.56 -9.97 5.96
C LYS A 119 -2.85 -8.62 5.99
N VAL A 120 -3.22 -7.73 5.08
CA VAL A 120 -2.73 -6.36 5.09
C VAL A 120 -3.41 -5.60 6.23
N ILE A 121 -2.63 -5.14 7.19
CA ILE A 121 -3.16 -4.39 8.34
C ILE A 121 -2.88 -2.90 8.26
N ALA A 122 -1.94 -2.50 7.43
CA ALA A 122 -1.57 -1.09 7.25
C ALA A 122 -0.84 -0.92 5.92
N VAL A 123 -0.77 0.32 5.46
CA VAL A 123 0.08 0.72 4.34
C VAL A 123 0.82 1.97 4.77
N GLY A 124 2.08 2.06 4.44
CA GLY A 124 2.88 3.21 4.79
C GLY A 124 3.98 3.46 3.79
N ARG A 125 4.85 4.38 4.15
CA ARG A 125 5.98 4.76 3.32
C ARG A 125 7.26 4.19 3.93
N ALA A 126 8.01 3.43 3.14
CA ALA A 126 9.28 2.87 3.61
C ALA A 126 10.29 3.99 3.83
N VAL A 127 10.95 3.95 4.99
CA VAL A 127 12.01 4.89 5.35
C VAL A 127 13.37 4.33 4.96
N LEU A 128 13.44 3.00 4.88
CA LEU A 128 14.67 2.26 4.56
C LEU A 128 14.38 1.29 3.42
N SER A 129 15.42 0.90 2.69
CA SER A 129 15.30 -0.16 1.68
C SER A 129 15.25 -1.54 2.32
N ALA A 130 14.87 -2.57 1.55
CA ALA A 130 14.81 -3.95 2.03
C ALA A 130 16.14 -4.39 2.64
N GLU A 131 17.26 -4.06 1.99
CA GLU A 131 18.60 -4.44 2.48
C GLU A 131 18.90 -3.77 3.82
N MET A 132 18.58 -2.49 3.96
CA MET A 132 18.81 -1.73 5.19
C MET A 132 17.93 -2.27 6.33
N ILE A 133 16.69 -2.62 6.04
CA ILE A 133 15.77 -3.16 7.04
C ILE A 133 16.30 -4.47 7.62
N VAL A 134 16.84 -5.33 6.76
CA VAL A 134 17.44 -6.62 7.19
C VAL A 134 18.70 -6.39 8.03
N ASP A 135 19.55 -5.44 7.61
CA ASP A 135 20.83 -5.18 8.26
C ASP A 135 20.67 -4.34 9.53
N PHE A 136 19.77 -3.38 9.54
CA PHE A 136 19.55 -2.47 10.68
C PHE A 136 18.49 -3.07 11.59
N GLN A 137 18.85 -3.43 12.80
CA GLN A 137 17.91 -3.96 13.79
C GLN A 137 17.29 -2.86 14.65
N ARG A 138 17.56 -1.60 14.32
CA ARG A 138 17.07 -0.43 15.05
C ARG A 138 16.49 0.59 14.08
N GLY A 139 15.59 1.41 14.59
CA GLY A 139 14.99 2.51 13.84
C GLY A 139 13.70 2.11 13.15
N VAL A 140 13.11 3.09 12.50
CA VAL A 140 11.83 2.95 11.80
C VAL A 140 12.05 2.39 10.40
N ALA A 141 11.32 1.32 10.08
CA ALA A 141 11.33 0.74 8.73
C ALA A 141 10.26 1.37 7.84
N VAL A 142 9.04 1.53 8.36
CA VAL A 142 7.90 2.08 7.62
C VAL A 142 7.14 3.04 8.51
N LYS A 143 6.84 4.23 7.97
CA LYS A 143 5.90 5.18 8.59
C LYS A 143 4.52 4.88 8.05
N VAL A 144 3.63 4.41 8.94
CA VAL A 144 2.26 4.06 8.56
C VAL A 144 1.49 5.33 8.19
N ARG A 145 0.82 5.28 7.04
CA ARG A 145 -0.03 6.35 6.53
C ARG A 145 -1.50 6.04 6.73
N ASP A 146 -1.88 4.77 6.58
CA ASP A 146 -3.27 4.32 6.65
C ASP A 146 -3.29 2.94 7.28
N SER A 147 -4.25 2.68 8.17
CA SER A 147 -4.37 1.39 8.85
C SER A 147 -5.82 0.96 8.95
N LEU A 148 -6.05 -0.30 9.31
CA LEU A 148 -7.41 -0.83 9.43
C LEU A 148 -8.23 -0.07 10.48
N LYS A 149 -7.61 0.29 11.60
CA LYS A 149 -8.31 1.01 12.67
C LYS A 149 -8.75 2.41 12.24
N SER A 150 -7.87 3.15 11.54
CA SER A 150 -8.24 4.49 11.06
C SER A 150 -9.39 4.44 10.07
N ARG A 151 -9.50 3.38 9.27
CA ARG A 151 -10.62 3.16 8.36
C ARG A 151 -11.92 2.87 9.10
N ILE A 152 -11.86 2.00 10.12
CA ILE A 152 -13.01 1.66 10.96
C ILE A 152 -13.50 2.92 11.70
N GLY A 153 -12.59 3.73 12.23
CA GLY A 153 -12.94 4.98 12.89
C GLY A 153 -13.65 5.97 11.96
N LYS A 154 -13.24 6.05 10.70
CA LYS A 154 -13.90 6.90 9.69
C LYS A 154 -15.28 6.40 9.33
N ILE A 155 -15.51 5.11 9.34
CA ILE A 155 -16.79 4.50 9.01
C ILE A 155 -17.79 4.69 10.15
N SER A 156 -17.33 4.66 11.41
CA SER A 156 -18.18 4.80 12.59
C SER A 156 -18.56 6.24 12.88
N LEU A 157 -18.01 7.20 12.17
CA LEU A 157 -18.39 8.61 12.24
C LEU A 157 -19.46 8.92 11.21
#